data_da33c9e552416a3372504aa758c7fa45
#
_entry.id   da33c9e552416a3372504aa758c7fa45
#
_cell.length_a   1.000
_cell.length_b   1.000
_cell.length_c   1.000
_cell.angle_alpha   90.00
_cell.angle_beta   90.00
_cell.angle_gamma   90.00
#
_symmetry.space_group_name_H-M   'P 1'
#
loop_
_entity.id
_entity.type
_entity.pdbx_description
1 polymer ?
#
loop_
_entity_poly.entity_id
_entity_poly.type
_entity_poly.pdbx_seq_one_letter_code
_entity_poly.pdbx_strand_id
1 'polypeptide(L)'
;MHQACIKKFFGTTTLPVLDYTTEQLDQLALQIIQDQTSLTGVQPKLSLHLNEHEGSKRLTIVGLWGGYICKPQTSQYEMMPEVEDLTMHLAEVARIEVVPHTLMRMADDTLCYLTRRIDRTPAGE
;
A
#
# COMPACT_ATOMS: atom_id res chain seq x y z
N MET A 1 -11.82 -9.13 -0.22
CA MET A 1 -12.12 -7.97 -1.10
C MET A 1 -13.06 -8.41 -2.22
N HIS A 2 -14.04 -7.59 -2.54
CA HIS A 2 -14.99 -7.88 -3.61
C HIS A 2 -14.31 -7.86 -4.98
N GLN A 3 -14.70 -8.78 -5.88
CA GLN A 3 -14.05 -8.97 -7.18
C GLN A 3 -14.06 -7.71 -8.08
N ALA A 4 -15.16 -6.96 -8.07
CA ALA A 4 -15.25 -5.70 -8.80
C ALA A 4 -14.29 -4.64 -8.24
N CYS A 5 -14.06 -4.63 -6.93
CA CYS A 5 -13.11 -3.74 -6.28
C CYS A 5 -11.68 -4.10 -6.64
N ILE A 6 -11.35 -5.39 -6.69
CA ILE A 6 -10.04 -5.88 -7.12
C ILE A 6 -9.73 -5.38 -8.54
N LYS A 7 -10.67 -5.57 -9.46
CA LYS A 7 -10.49 -5.13 -10.85
C LYS A 7 -10.34 -3.62 -10.97
N LYS A 8 -11.14 -2.87 -10.22
CA LYS A 8 -11.10 -1.40 -10.23
C LYS A 8 -9.77 -0.88 -9.67
N PHE A 9 -9.27 -1.48 -8.59
CA PHE A 9 -8.07 -1.01 -7.90
C PHE A 9 -6.78 -1.49 -8.57
N PHE A 10 -6.67 -2.80 -8.85
CA PHE A 10 -5.46 -3.41 -9.39
C PHE A 10 -5.47 -3.59 -10.91
N GLY A 11 -6.61 -3.49 -11.55
CA GLY A 11 -6.76 -3.80 -12.98
C GLY A 11 -6.70 -5.29 -13.29
N THR A 12 -6.83 -6.16 -12.29
CA THR A 12 -6.74 -7.62 -12.44
C THR A 12 -7.99 -8.29 -11.87
N THR A 13 -8.22 -9.53 -12.25
CA THR A 13 -9.37 -10.32 -11.75
C THR A 13 -9.04 -11.07 -10.46
N THR A 14 -7.76 -11.22 -10.12
CA THR A 14 -7.29 -11.96 -8.96
C THR A 14 -6.63 -10.99 -7.97
N LEU A 15 -6.93 -11.13 -6.68
CA LEU A 15 -6.29 -10.33 -5.63
C LEU A 15 -4.78 -10.63 -5.60
N PRO A 16 -3.92 -9.61 -5.78
CA PRO A 16 -2.48 -9.81 -5.66
C PRO A 16 -2.09 -10.21 -4.24
N VAL A 17 -1.00 -10.96 -4.13
CA VAL A 17 -0.44 -11.37 -2.84
C VAL A 17 0.55 -10.32 -2.36
N LEU A 18 0.40 -9.90 -1.10
CA LEU A 18 1.38 -9.07 -0.40
C LEU A 18 2.07 -9.96 0.64
N ASP A 19 3.18 -10.59 0.23
CA ASP A 19 3.85 -11.65 0.99
C ASP A 19 4.95 -11.08 1.90
N TYR A 20 4.58 -10.13 2.75
CA TYR A 20 5.46 -9.54 3.75
C TYR A 20 4.77 -9.52 5.11
N THR A 21 5.55 -9.65 6.18
CA THR A 21 5.06 -9.43 7.54
C THR A 21 5.27 -7.97 7.94
N THR A 22 4.55 -7.52 8.98
CA THR A 22 4.72 -6.17 9.53
C THR A 22 6.18 -5.95 9.96
N GLU A 23 6.81 -6.94 10.57
CA GLU A 23 8.22 -6.87 10.99
C GLU A 23 9.16 -6.66 9.81
N GLN A 24 8.95 -7.40 8.72
CA GLN A 24 9.75 -7.23 7.49
C GLN A 24 9.59 -5.83 6.90
N LEU A 25 8.38 -5.30 6.86
CA LEU A 25 8.12 -3.95 6.36
C LEU A 25 8.74 -2.89 7.26
N ASP A 26 8.68 -3.06 8.58
CA ASP A 26 9.32 -2.15 9.53
C ASP A 26 10.84 -2.10 9.34
N GLN A 27 11.48 -3.25 9.18
CA GLN A 27 12.93 -3.35 8.93
C GLN A 27 13.32 -2.67 7.62
N LEU A 28 12.55 -2.90 6.55
CA LEU A 28 12.79 -2.29 5.25
C LEU A 28 12.55 -0.78 5.28
N ALA A 29 11.52 -0.33 5.99
CA ALA A 29 11.23 1.09 6.18
C ALA A 29 12.36 1.80 6.92
N LEU A 30 12.93 1.17 7.95
CA LEU A 30 14.07 1.70 8.69
C LEU A 30 15.31 1.84 7.80
N GLN A 31 15.58 0.86 6.94
CA GLN A 31 16.69 0.94 5.97
C GLN A 31 16.50 2.10 4.99
N ILE A 32 15.30 2.27 4.47
CA ILE A 32 14.98 3.36 3.53
C ILE A 32 15.14 4.72 4.21
N ILE A 33 14.71 4.85 5.46
CA ILE A 33 14.85 6.10 6.24
C ILE A 33 16.31 6.40 6.52
N GLN A 34 17.14 5.40 6.80
CA GLN A 34 18.59 5.58 7.02
C GLN A 34 19.30 6.03 5.75
N ASP A 35 18.87 5.54 4.59
CA ASP A 35 19.44 5.90 3.30
C ASP A 35 18.97 7.27 2.79
N GLN A 36 17.82 7.74 3.28
CA GLN A 36 17.23 9.03 2.90
C GLN A 36 17.23 9.98 4.10
N THR A 37 18.25 10.79 4.21
CA THR A 37 18.52 11.65 5.39
C THR A 37 17.55 12.79 5.65
N SER A 38 16.38 12.88 5.02
CA SER A 38 15.65 14.15 5.00
C SER A 38 14.21 14.15 5.55
N LEU A 39 13.68 13.04 6.07
CA LEU A 39 12.27 13.03 6.50
C LEU A 39 12.10 12.51 7.93
N THR A 40 12.14 13.44 8.88
CA THR A 40 11.79 13.17 10.27
C THR A 40 10.27 13.29 10.48
N GLY A 41 9.70 12.35 11.23
CA GLY A 41 8.33 12.44 11.71
C GLY A 41 7.24 11.96 10.76
N VAL A 42 7.59 11.25 9.70
CA VAL A 42 6.63 10.75 8.71
C VAL A 42 6.36 9.26 8.94
N GLN A 43 5.09 8.86 8.82
CA GLN A 43 4.68 7.47 8.84
C GLN A 43 5.46 6.68 7.76
N PRO A 44 5.99 5.48 8.07
CA PRO A 44 6.64 4.64 7.08
C PRO A 44 5.72 4.35 5.90
N LYS A 45 6.24 4.57 4.70
CA LYS A 45 5.54 4.26 3.46
C LYS A 45 6.50 3.56 2.50
N LEU A 46 6.00 2.56 1.82
CA LEU A 46 6.78 1.73 0.91
C LEU A 46 6.15 1.77 -0.47
N SER A 47 7.00 1.90 -1.47
CA SER A 47 6.58 1.84 -2.87
C SER A 47 6.51 0.38 -3.32
N LEU A 48 5.39 -0.01 -3.93
CA LEU A 48 5.15 -1.38 -4.40
C LEU A 48 4.91 -1.40 -5.90
N HIS A 49 5.35 -2.48 -6.52
CA HIS A 49 5.10 -2.80 -7.92
C HIS A 49 4.29 -4.08 -8.04
N LEU A 50 3.31 -4.10 -8.94
CA LEU A 50 2.51 -5.28 -9.22
C LEU A 50 3.22 -6.14 -10.27
N ASN A 51 3.69 -7.30 -9.84
CA ASN A 51 4.36 -8.29 -10.69
C ASN A 51 3.47 -9.49 -10.98
N GLU A 52 3.66 -10.08 -12.14
CA GLU A 52 3.07 -11.38 -12.50
C GLU A 52 4.20 -12.39 -12.70
N HIS A 53 4.12 -13.51 -11.98
CA HIS A 53 5.07 -14.61 -12.07
C HIS A 53 4.31 -15.94 -12.02
N GLU A 54 4.50 -16.76 -13.04
CA GLU A 54 3.85 -18.09 -13.18
C GLU A 54 2.32 -18.05 -12.97
N GLY A 55 1.65 -17.02 -13.50
CA GLY A 55 0.21 -16.86 -13.38
C GLY A 55 -0.27 -16.32 -12.03
N SER A 56 0.64 -16.10 -11.09
CA SER A 56 0.34 -15.48 -9.79
C SER A 56 0.77 -14.02 -9.80
N LYS A 57 -0.05 -13.15 -9.21
CA LYS A 57 0.22 -11.71 -9.13
C LYS A 57 0.68 -11.37 -7.72
N ARG A 58 1.77 -10.62 -7.63
CA ARG A 58 2.38 -10.22 -6.36
C ARG A 58 2.70 -8.74 -6.32
N LEU A 59 2.54 -8.15 -5.15
CA LEU A 59 3.03 -6.81 -4.86
C LEU A 59 4.43 -6.94 -4.27
N THR A 60 5.40 -6.32 -4.93
CA THR A 60 6.81 -6.36 -4.53
C THR A 60 7.29 -4.98 -4.15
N ILE A 61 8.08 -4.91 -3.08
CA ILE A 61 8.70 -3.65 -2.66
C ILE A 61 9.76 -3.26 -3.69
N VAL A 62 9.66 -2.03 -4.17
CA VAL A 62 10.63 -1.42 -5.06
C VAL A 62 11.05 -0.08 -4.47
N GLY A 63 12.11 0.53 -4.95
CA GLY A 63 12.60 1.82 -4.45
C GLY A 63 11.54 2.93 -4.62
N LEU A 64 11.77 3.85 -5.56
CA LEU A 64 10.90 5.02 -5.74
C LEU A 64 9.83 4.85 -6.84
N TRP A 65 9.92 3.81 -7.64
CA TRP A 65 9.19 3.69 -8.92
C TRP A 65 8.04 2.68 -8.92
N GLY A 66 7.38 2.49 -7.79
CA GLY A 66 6.20 1.63 -7.72
C GLY A 66 4.92 2.36 -8.10
N GLY A 67 3.92 1.61 -8.60
CA GLY A 67 2.59 2.14 -8.91
C GLY A 67 1.67 2.24 -7.69
N TYR A 68 2.08 1.68 -6.56
CA TYR A 68 1.31 1.64 -5.31
C TYR A 68 2.16 2.12 -4.15
N ILE A 69 1.48 2.65 -3.13
CA ILE A 69 2.11 3.05 -1.86
C ILE A 69 1.46 2.24 -0.74
N CYS A 70 2.27 1.53 0.02
CA CYS A 70 1.84 0.78 1.20
C CYS A 70 2.23 1.52 2.47
N LYS A 71 1.28 1.66 3.38
CA LYS A 71 1.50 2.19 4.72
C LYS A 71 1.10 1.11 5.73
N PRO A 72 2.08 0.41 6.31
CA PRO A 72 1.79 -0.64 7.29
C PRO A 72 1.38 -0.08 8.64
N GLN A 73 0.87 -0.97 9.51
CA GLN A 73 0.63 -0.65 10.90
C GLN A 73 1.95 -0.31 11.59
N THR A 74 1.95 0.73 12.41
CA THR A 74 3.11 1.14 13.20
C THR A 74 2.91 0.77 14.67
N SER A 75 4.01 0.69 15.43
CA SER A 75 3.96 0.44 16.88
C SER A 75 3.54 1.67 17.69
N GLN A 76 3.63 2.85 17.10
CA GLN A 76 3.32 4.11 17.79
C GLN A 76 1.82 4.40 17.91
N TYR A 77 1.04 4.00 16.92
CA TYR A 77 -0.38 4.30 16.85
C TYR A 77 -1.15 3.06 16.44
N GLU A 78 -2.15 2.71 17.22
CA GLU A 78 -3.02 1.58 16.90
C GLU A 78 -3.97 1.92 15.76
N MET A 79 -4.31 0.93 14.95
CA MET A 79 -5.34 1.00 13.91
C MET A 79 -5.10 2.11 12.86
N MET A 80 -3.85 2.46 12.59
CA MET A 80 -3.54 3.50 11.60
C MET A 80 -4.05 3.18 10.19
N PRO A 81 -3.89 1.97 9.65
CA PRO A 81 -4.44 1.64 8.33
C PRO A 81 -5.95 1.82 8.27
N GLU A 82 -6.67 1.36 9.29
CA GLU A 82 -8.13 1.46 9.36
C GLU A 82 -8.59 2.91 9.46
N VAL A 83 -7.89 3.72 10.25
CA VAL A 83 -8.20 5.15 10.41
C VAL A 83 -7.98 5.90 9.09
N GLU A 84 -6.88 5.62 8.39
CA GLU A 84 -6.62 6.25 7.09
C GLU A 84 -7.69 5.88 6.05
N ASP A 85 -8.03 4.60 5.97
CA ASP A 85 -9.04 4.14 5.02
C ASP A 85 -10.42 4.72 5.33
N LEU A 86 -10.81 4.74 6.61
CA LEU A 86 -12.07 5.36 7.05
C LEU A 86 -12.09 6.86 6.72
N THR A 87 -11.00 7.56 6.97
CA THR A 87 -10.89 8.99 6.67
C THR A 87 -11.11 9.26 5.18
N MET A 88 -10.52 8.43 4.32
CA MET A 88 -10.68 8.57 2.87
C MET A 88 -12.10 8.22 2.41
N HIS A 89 -12.75 7.24 3.03
CA HIS A 89 -14.17 6.94 2.77
C HIS A 89 -15.07 8.10 3.18
N LEU A 90 -14.81 8.73 4.32
CA LEU A 90 -15.55 9.92 4.75
C LEU A 90 -15.34 11.10 3.79
N ALA A 91 -14.13 11.26 3.28
CA ALA A 91 -13.84 12.27 2.25
C ALA A 91 -14.65 12.02 0.98
N GLU A 92 -14.76 10.76 0.53
CA GLU A 92 -15.62 10.39 -0.61
C GLU A 92 -17.09 10.73 -0.36
N VAL A 93 -17.60 10.44 0.83
CA VAL A 93 -18.98 10.79 1.23
C VAL A 93 -19.18 12.30 1.19
N ALA A 94 -18.17 13.07 1.58
CA ALA A 94 -18.19 14.54 1.51
C ALA A 94 -17.95 15.09 0.09
N ARG A 95 -17.84 14.20 -0.92
CA ARG A 95 -17.59 14.54 -2.33
C ARG A 95 -16.24 15.23 -2.56
N ILE A 96 -15.26 14.91 -1.73
CA ILE A 96 -13.87 15.29 -1.95
C ILE A 96 -13.21 14.21 -2.81
N GLU A 97 -12.51 14.61 -3.86
CA GLU A 97 -11.81 13.69 -4.73
C GLU A 97 -10.63 13.07 -3.97
N VAL A 98 -10.53 11.74 -3.98
CA VAL A 98 -9.48 11.00 -3.28
C VAL A 98 -8.78 10.05 -4.25
N VAL A 99 -7.53 9.68 -3.92
CA VAL A 99 -6.81 8.63 -4.66
C VAL A 99 -7.50 7.28 -4.43
N PRO A 100 -7.40 6.34 -5.38
CA PRO A 100 -7.86 4.97 -5.13
C PRO A 100 -7.13 4.38 -3.92
N HIS A 101 -7.87 3.80 -2.99
CA HIS A 101 -7.33 3.29 -1.73
C HIS A 101 -8.07 2.02 -1.30
N THR A 102 -7.40 1.21 -0.50
CA THR A 102 -7.97 0.00 0.08
C THR A 102 -7.17 -0.45 1.30
N LEU A 103 -7.79 -1.29 2.12
CA LEU A 103 -7.07 -2.09 3.11
C LEU A 103 -6.69 -3.43 2.49
N MET A 104 -5.54 -3.95 2.87
CA MET A 104 -5.05 -5.23 2.39
C MET A 104 -4.41 -6.01 3.53
N ARG A 105 -4.62 -7.33 3.55
CA ARG A 105 -3.96 -8.21 4.53
C ARG A 105 -2.58 -8.59 4.05
N MET A 106 -1.64 -8.60 5.01
CA MET A 106 -0.27 -9.03 4.80
C MET A 106 -0.09 -10.50 5.18
N ALA A 107 1.12 -11.02 5.05
CA ALA A 107 1.42 -12.43 5.33
C ALA A 107 1.15 -12.84 6.78
N ASP A 108 1.27 -11.91 7.73
CA ASP A 108 0.98 -12.12 9.16
C ASP A 108 -0.48 -11.80 9.55
N ASP A 109 -1.35 -11.65 8.56
CA ASP A 109 -2.78 -11.34 8.70
C ASP A 109 -3.07 -9.93 9.27
N THR A 110 -2.07 -9.08 9.42
CA THR A 110 -2.27 -7.68 9.77
C THR A 110 -2.72 -6.88 8.55
N LEU A 111 -3.35 -5.73 8.78
CA LEU A 111 -3.80 -4.86 7.71
C LEU A 111 -2.75 -3.79 7.39
N CYS A 112 -2.65 -3.45 6.12
CA CYS A 112 -1.97 -2.24 5.66
C CYS A 112 -2.92 -1.39 4.83
N TYR A 113 -2.65 -0.09 4.81
CA TYR A 113 -3.35 0.84 3.93
C TYR A 113 -2.60 0.95 2.62
N LEU A 114 -3.31 0.77 1.51
CA LEU A 114 -2.72 0.75 0.17
C LEU A 114 -3.39 1.80 -0.70
N THR A 115 -2.59 2.61 -1.39
CA THR A 115 -3.07 3.56 -2.38
C THR A 115 -2.45 3.27 -3.74
N ARG A 116 -3.21 3.55 -4.81
CA ARG A 116 -2.67 3.57 -6.17
C ARG A 116 -2.19 4.98 -6.50
N ARG A 117 -0.98 5.07 -7.03
CA ARG A 117 -0.43 6.36 -7.44
C ARG A 117 -1.16 6.88 -8.67
N ILE A 118 -1.52 8.15 -8.63
CA ILE A 118 -2.20 8.83 -9.75
C ILE A 118 -1.20 9.57 -10.65
N ASP A 119 0.03 9.76 -10.17
CA ASP A 119 1.11 10.42 -10.89
C ASP A 119 1.94 9.45 -11.75
N ARG A 120 1.53 8.18 -11.80
CA ARG A 120 2.22 7.11 -12.52
C ARG A 120 1.24 6.09 -13.07
N THR A 121 1.68 5.37 -14.12
CA THR A 121 0.95 4.22 -14.62
C THR A 121 1.09 3.03 -13.66
N PRO A 122 0.25 1.99 -13.77
CA PRO A 122 0.42 0.77 -12.98
C PRO A 122 1.79 0.11 -13.15
N ALA A 123 2.48 0.37 -14.26
CA ALA A 123 3.85 -0.09 -14.51
C ALA A 123 4.93 0.75 -13.81
N GLY A 124 4.54 1.83 -13.12
CA GLY A 124 5.46 2.69 -12.38
C GLY A 124 6.10 3.82 -13.20
N GLU A 125 5.59 4.08 -14.39
CA GLU A 125 6.08 5.13 -15.28
C GLU A 125 5.38 6.46 -15.09
#